data_b08fce6b283820a6339a1760386c28ff
#
_entry.id   b08fce6b283820a6339a1760386c28ff
#
_cell.length_a   1.000
_cell.length_b   1.000
_cell.length_c   1.000
_cell.angle_alpha   90.00
_cell.angle_beta   90.00
_cell.angle_gamma   90.00
#
_symmetry.space_group_name_H-M   'P 1'
#
loop_
_entity.id
_entity.type
_entity.pdbx_description
1 polymer ?
#
loop_
_entity_poly.entity_id
_entity_poly.type
_entity_poly.pdbx_seq_one_letter_code
_entity_poly.pdbx_strand_id
1 'polypeptide(L)'
;MGWKETLQWKVGIDVNVFAEKKTWKAFGVSILLFAVIAYGGLSAFGVTSAMFGVGGEVREVPDFEMQTVNRTGTEENITNETGWFKLSENRGNVIILDFMAHGCGSCHYAQEHMEDEIAGWQNLTGPYPVMIVSIGSWYDIETMEWLNESEPAENYRVPEWILGMGAHDSIILNETTGERGDLTEYYYAQQIPLLLVIDHQGYIVGKQNSGTPVEGWDEFDAAVVYANAGEAEERDLRMGLKEVDRSFTGILALGLILGILVYFSPCAFPVLPGYIGYYISLGLREDELRESGKLKGAMPKHITVGALAGAGMLTFFAVLGLLVLGLAEIINIAGYLHRFAIFIAILLFVLGSFMLMGGTAHLLGWIDKLIVQRFSTTESDDLFTPRRNMYLWGIGYAAASVDCTAAIVLPYLGYLLSGGTYAVIAGLGGIMLSVFLLMMSVTVIVGVGSKKVEAFLRRATDMIKMVGSWMMMFAGIGLFLYLTQPELVSSWI
;
A
#
# COMPACT_ATOMS: atom_id res chain seq x y z
N MET A 1 -5.24 -2.17 48.36
CA MET A 1 -5.53 -2.44 46.94
C MET A 1 -4.31 -2.04 46.12
N GLY A 2 -3.64 -2.99 45.47
CA GLY A 2 -2.45 -2.71 44.67
C GLY A 2 -2.82 -1.98 43.38
N TRP A 3 -1.91 -1.21 42.77
CA TRP A 3 -2.16 -0.46 41.54
C TRP A 3 -2.70 -1.36 40.40
N LYS A 4 -2.35 -2.64 40.37
CA LYS A 4 -2.87 -3.63 39.42
C LYS A 4 -4.37 -3.92 39.62
N GLU A 5 -4.80 -4.06 40.86
CA GLU A 5 -6.22 -4.28 41.22
C GLU A 5 -7.07 -3.04 40.90
N THR A 6 -6.49 -1.84 41.06
CA THR A 6 -7.16 -0.58 40.75
C THR A 6 -7.33 -0.39 39.24
N LEU A 7 -6.35 -0.79 38.42
CA LEU A 7 -6.41 -0.79 36.95
C LEU A 7 -7.44 -1.81 36.43
N GLN A 8 -7.47 -3.00 36.98
CA GLN A 8 -8.43 -4.02 36.61
C GLN A 8 -9.88 -3.62 36.98
N TRP A 9 -10.05 -2.96 38.11
CA TRP A 9 -11.38 -2.55 38.57
C TRP A 9 -11.90 -1.27 37.87
N LYS A 10 -11.05 -0.30 37.59
CA LYS A 10 -11.44 0.98 36.97
C LYS A 10 -11.44 1.01 35.45
N VAL A 11 -10.54 0.26 34.82
CA VAL A 11 -10.28 0.35 33.38
C VAL A 11 -10.43 -1.01 32.65
N GLY A 12 -10.64 -2.11 33.43
CA GLY A 12 -10.79 -3.46 32.87
C GLY A 12 -9.51 -4.04 32.26
N ILE A 13 -8.35 -3.48 32.59
CA ILE A 13 -7.06 -3.87 32.05
C ILE A 13 -6.46 -4.96 32.93
N ASP A 14 -6.26 -6.17 32.39
CA ASP A 14 -5.58 -7.27 33.06
C ASP A 14 -4.13 -7.42 32.56
N VAL A 15 -3.18 -6.97 33.37
CA VAL A 15 -1.74 -7.06 33.06
C VAL A 15 -1.21 -8.49 33.20
N ASN A 16 -1.93 -9.39 33.89
CA ASN A 16 -1.50 -10.77 34.07
C ASN A 16 -1.63 -11.61 32.78
N VAL A 17 -2.29 -11.09 31.76
CA VAL A 17 -2.38 -11.71 30.43
C VAL A 17 -1.00 -12.09 29.89
N PHE A 18 0.04 -11.29 30.16
CA PHE A 18 1.42 -11.60 29.74
C PHE A 18 2.06 -12.78 30.49
N ALA A 19 1.50 -13.22 31.63
CA ALA A 19 1.95 -14.40 32.36
C ALA A 19 1.33 -15.70 31.84
N GLU A 20 0.29 -15.61 31.01
CA GLU A 20 -0.43 -16.77 30.48
C GLU A 20 0.29 -17.41 29.29
N LYS A 21 0.46 -18.75 29.33
CA LYS A 21 1.03 -19.51 28.19
C LYS A 21 0.24 -19.38 26.89
N LYS A 22 -1.06 -19.09 26.97
CA LYS A 22 -1.93 -18.88 25.79
C LYS A 22 -1.52 -17.64 25.00
N THR A 23 -1.15 -16.56 25.70
CA THR A 23 -0.72 -15.27 25.08
C THR A 23 0.54 -15.46 24.26
N TRP A 24 1.51 -16.22 24.77
CA TRP A 24 2.75 -16.50 24.04
C TRP A 24 2.57 -17.48 22.87
N LYS A 25 1.60 -18.41 22.96
CA LYS A 25 1.21 -19.21 21.78
C LYS A 25 0.57 -18.34 20.71
N ALA A 26 -0.33 -17.43 21.10
CA ALA A 26 -0.94 -16.48 20.19
C ALA A 26 0.11 -15.57 19.55
N PHE A 27 1.10 -15.10 20.32
CA PHE A 27 2.24 -14.34 19.83
C PHE A 27 3.01 -15.08 18.73
N GLY A 28 3.39 -16.34 18.95
CA GLY A 28 4.11 -17.14 17.95
C GLY A 28 3.29 -17.34 16.66
N VAL A 29 1.99 -17.62 16.80
CA VAL A 29 1.08 -17.73 15.63
C VAL A 29 0.98 -16.39 14.90
N SER A 30 0.91 -15.27 15.63
CA SER A 30 0.79 -13.93 15.04
C SER A 30 2.05 -13.53 14.28
N ILE A 31 3.25 -13.82 14.79
CA ILE A 31 4.51 -13.57 14.06
C ILE A 31 4.51 -14.35 12.75
N LEU A 32 4.15 -15.62 12.78
CA LEU A 32 4.15 -16.46 11.59
C LEU A 32 3.14 -15.94 10.55
N LEU A 33 1.92 -15.62 10.98
CA LEU A 33 0.91 -15.04 10.10
C LEU A 33 1.33 -13.67 9.55
N PHE A 34 1.87 -12.81 10.40
CA PHE A 34 2.35 -11.49 9.99
C PHE A 34 3.48 -11.60 8.98
N ALA A 35 4.46 -12.50 9.22
CA ALA A 35 5.56 -12.73 8.28
C ALA A 35 5.05 -13.26 6.92
N VAL A 36 4.09 -14.20 6.91
CA VAL A 36 3.49 -14.71 5.67
C VAL A 36 2.73 -13.63 4.93
N ILE A 37 1.93 -12.82 5.62
CA ILE A 37 1.14 -11.75 5.01
C ILE A 37 2.06 -10.61 4.55
N ALA A 38 3.05 -10.22 5.35
CA ALA A 38 4.02 -9.20 4.98
C ALA A 38 4.85 -9.64 3.76
N TYR A 39 5.42 -10.85 3.79
CA TYR A 39 6.17 -11.40 2.66
C TYR A 39 5.28 -11.55 1.41
N GLY A 40 4.06 -12.09 1.55
CA GLY A 40 3.11 -12.21 0.45
C GLY A 40 2.65 -10.85 -0.09
N GLY A 41 2.43 -9.87 0.79
CA GLY A 41 2.12 -8.49 0.40
C GLY A 41 3.30 -7.83 -0.31
N LEU A 42 4.48 -7.88 0.30
CA LEU A 42 5.68 -7.31 -0.29
C LEU A 42 6.07 -7.98 -1.61
N SER A 43 5.91 -9.30 -1.74
CA SER A 43 6.18 -9.99 -3.03
C SER A 43 5.10 -9.72 -4.09
N ALA A 44 3.85 -9.53 -3.71
CA ALA A 44 2.76 -9.20 -4.65
C ALA A 44 2.75 -7.73 -5.06
N PHE A 45 3.14 -6.84 -4.13
CA PHE A 45 3.22 -5.38 -4.32
C PHE A 45 4.65 -4.87 -4.24
N GLY A 46 5.62 -5.74 -4.08
CA GLY A 46 7.05 -5.44 -4.02
C GLY A 46 7.51 -4.89 -5.35
N VAL A 47 7.22 -3.74 -5.41
CA VAL A 47 7.60 -2.53 -6.05
C VAL A 47 8.92 -2.73 -6.79
N THR A 48 9.13 -2.06 -7.83
CA THR A 48 10.36 -1.88 -8.62
C THR A 48 11.36 -3.05 -8.72
N SER A 49 11.71 -3.76 -7.65
CA SER A 49 12.62 -4.90 -7.75
C SER A 49 12.00 -6.14 -8.39
N ALA A 50 10.69 -6.33 -8.30
CA ALA A 50 9.98 -7.41 -8.97
C ALA A 50 9.60 -7.09 -10.42
N MET A 51 9.72 -5.82 -10.83
CA MET A 51 9.34 -5.37 -12.18
C MET A 51 10.50 -5.37 -13.17
N PHE A 52 11.74 -5.34 -12.66
CA PHE A 52 12.95 -5.47 -13.45
C PHE A 52 13.68 -6.74 -13.00
N GLY A 53 14.02 -7.63 -13.88
CA GLY A 53 14.82 -8.81 -13.56
C GLY A 53 14.50 -10.07 -14.34
N VAL A 54 14.93 -11.20 -13.82
CA VAL A 54 14.77 -12.52 -14.46
C VAL A 54 13.29 -12.89 -14.56
N GLY A 55 12.81 -13.10 -15.81
CA GLY A 55 11.44 -13.53 -16.11
C GLY A 55 10.55 -12.47 -16.75
N GLY A 56 11.05 -11.23 -16.94
CA GLY A 56 10.43 -10.22 -17.80
C GLY A 56 10.92 -10.35 -19.26
N GLU A 57 10.24 -9.67 -20.18
CA GLU A 57 10.70 -9.57 -21.56
C GLU A 57 11.85 -8.56 -21.62
N VAL A 58 13.01 -9.00 -22.12
CA VAL A 58 14.16 -8.12 -22.38
C VAL A 58 13.87 -7.32 -23.62
N ARG A 59 13.59 -6.03 -23.45
CA ARG A 59 13.29 -5.12 -24.56
C ARG A 59 13.94 -3.77 -24.31
N GLU A 60 14.13 -3.04 -25.40
CA GLU A 60 14.55 -1.64 -25.28
C GLU A 60 13.52 -0.81 -24.51
N VAL A 61 14.01 0.13 -23.73
CA VAL A 61 13.13 1.12 -23.09
C VAL A 61 12.49 2.01 -24.16
N PRO A 62 11.22 2.37 -24.00
CA PRO A 62 10.54 3.28 -24.92
C PRO A 62 11.21 4.63 -24.91
N ASP A 63 11.06 5.34 -26.03
CA ASP A 63 11.52 6.71 -26.12
C ASP A 63 10.70 7.61 -25.21
N PHE A 64 11.34 8.63 -24.69
CA PHE A 64 10.65 9.69 -23.94
C PHE A 64 11.29 11.05 -24.17
N GLU A 65 10.51 12.08 -23.95
CA GLU A 65 10.98 13.46 -24.00
C GLU A 65 10.55 14.22 -22.74
N MET A 66 11.41 15.11 -22.27
CA MET A 66 11.12 15.96 -21.13
C MET A 66 11.76 17.32 -21.28
N GLN A 67 11.17 18.33 -20.66
CA GLN A 67 11.76 19.64 -20.58
C GLN A 67 12.92 19.65 -19.58
N THR A 68 14.03 20.27 -19.93
CA THR A 68 15.24 20.34 -19.12
C THR A 68 15.49 21.76 -18.61
N VAL A 69 16.32 21.85 -17.57
CA VAL A 69 16.82 23.10 -17.04
C VAL A 69 18.25 23.30 -17.53
N ASN A 70 18.50 24.37 -18.27
CA ASN A 70 19.87 24.74 -18.66
C ASN A 70 20.59 25.38 -17.48
N ARG A 71 21.43 24.60 -16.81
CA ARG A 71 22.19 25.01 -15.61
C ARG A 71 23.64 25.39 -15.92
N THR A 72 24.19 24.86 -17.00
CA THR A 72 25.61 25.07 -17.38
C THR A 72 25.78 26.03 -18.54
N GLY A 73 24.72 26.22 -19.33
CA GLY A 73 24.78 26.92 -20.61
C GLY A 73 25.51 26.14 -21.72
N THR A 74 25.78 24.84 -21.49
CA THR A 74 26.56 23.95 -22.39
C THR A 74 25.87 22.62 -22.66
N GLU A 75 24.54 22.56 -22.55
CA GLU A 75 23.76 21.33 -22.69
C GLU A 75 23.57 20.88 -24.16
N GLU A 76 24.34 21.42 -25.09
CA GLU A 76 24.23 21.16 -26.54
C GLU A 76 24.41 19.68 -26.91
N ASN A 77 25.12 18.92 -26.07
CA ASN A 77 25.40 17.49 -26.35
C ASN A 77 24.31 16.53 -25.88
N ILE A 78 23.43 16.95 -24.97
CA ILE A 78 22.43 16.09 -24.33
C ILE A 78 21.00 16.55 -24.65
N THR A 79 20.78 17.87 -24.70
CA THR A 79 19.49 18.46 -25.02
C THR A 79 19.49 19.05 -26.42
N ASN A 80 18.32 19.10 -27.03
CA ASN A 80 18.17 19.81 -28.32
C ASN A 80 18.17 21.34 -28.13
N GLU A 81 18.20 22.07 -29.24
CA GLU A 81 18.24 23.56 -29.26
C GLU A 81 17.08 24.20 -28.49
N THR A 82 15.99 23.49 -28.23
CA THR A 82 14.83 23.99 -27.51
C THR A 82 14.87 23.70 -26.01
N GLY A 83 15.93 23.04 -25.52
CA GLY A 83 16.05 22.65 -24.11
C GLY A 83 15.19 21.43 -23.73
N TRP A 84 15.00 20.53 -24.66
CA TRP A 84 14.33 19.25 -24.47
C TRP A 84 15.34 18.10 -24.55
N PHE A 85 15.23 17.16 -23.62
CA PHE A 85 15.91 15.87 -23.69
C PHE A 85 15.00 14.87 -24.39
N LYS A 86 15.56 14.11 -25.32
CA LYS A 86 14.91 12.97 -25.94
C LYS A 86 15.85 11.76 -25.88
N LEU A 87 15.35 10.63 -25.35
CA LEU A 87 16.18 9.44 -25.11
C LEU A 87 16.75 8.89 -26.43
N SER A 88 15.95 8.82 -27.49
CA SER A 88 16.39 8.30 -28.79
C SER A 88 17.50 9.13 -29.44
N GLU A 89 17.56 10.43 -29.18
CA GLU A 89 18.62 11.32 -29.71
C GLU A 89 19.95 11.12 -28.99
N ASN A 90 19.94 10.45 -27.83
CA ASN A 90 21.10 10.17 -26.99
C ASN A 90 21.50 8.68 -27.01
N ARG A 91 20.95 7.88 -27.91
CA ARG A 91 21.39 6.51 -28.13
C ARG A 91 22.88 6.46 -28.51
N GLY A 92 23.57 5.41 -28.10
CA GLY A 92 25.03 5.31 -28.25
C GLY A 92 25.80 5.77 -27.02
N ASN A 93 25.13 6.31 -26.02
CA ASN A 93 25.69 6.63 -24.70
C ASN A 93 25.15 5.67 -23.64
N VAL A 94 25.84 5.55 -22.53
CA VAL A 94 25.33 4.95 -21.31
C VAL A 94 24.61 6.06 -20.55
N ILE A 95 23.34 5.84 -20.24
CA ILE A 95 22.50 6.85 -19.59
C ILE A 95 22.09 6.34 -18.22
N ILE A 96 22.45 7.10 -17.16
CA ILE A 96 21.97 6.86 -15.82
C ILE A 96 20.71 7.74 -15.63
N LEU A 97 19.53 7.12 -15.57
CA LEU A 97 18.30 7.80 -15.23
C LEU A 97 18.17 7.83 -13.71
N ASP A 98 18.09 9.02 -13.14
CA ASP A 98 17.87 9.27 -11.71
C ASP A 98 16.50 9.88 -11.50
N PHE A 99 15.54 9.06 -11.09
CA PHE A 99 14.21 9.50 -10.73
C PHE A 99 14.24 10.05 -9.29
N MET A 100 14.05 11.34 -9.16
CA MET A 100 14.24 12.08 -7.93
C MET A 100 13.12 13.09 -7.66
N ALA A 101 13.12 13.73 -6.51
CA ALA A 101 12.31 14.89 -6.16
C ALA A 101 13.06 15.82 -5.20
N HIS A 102 12.76 17.09 -5.23
CA HIS A 102 13.36 18.10 -4.32
C HIS A 102 13.15 17.72 -2.85
N GLY A 103 11.96 17.27 -2.47
CA GLY A 103 11.62 16.86 -1.10
C GLY A 103 12.10 15.47 -0.68
N CYS A 104 12.87 14.76 -1.51
CA CYS A 104 13.29 13.38 -1.28
C CYS A 104 14.71 13.30 -0.72
N GLY A 105 14.86 13.24 0.61
CA GLY A 105 16.17 13.16 1.27
C GLY A 105 17.01 11.95 0.86
N SER A 106 16.40 10.77 0.60
CA SER A 106 17.13 9.60 0.12
C SER A 106 17.66 9.77 -1.31
N CYS A 107 16.99 10.59 -2.13
CA CYS A 107 17.46 10.91 -3.48
C CYS A 107 18.74 11.75 -3.43
N HIS A 108 18.85 12.64 -2.45
CA HIS A 108 20.05 13.48 -2.29
C HIS A 108 21.29 12.63 -1.97
N TYR A 109 21.15 11.56 -1.17
CA TYR A 109 22.28 10.63 -0.94
C TYR A 109 22.69 9.87 -2.20
N ALA A 110 21.73 9.50 -3.04
CA ALA A 110 22.04 8.87 -4.32
C ALA A 110 22.78 9.85 -5.26
N GLN A 111 22.37 11.13 -5.24
CA GLN A 111 23.01 12.17 -6.03
C GLN A 111 24.42 12.49 -5.52
N GLU A 112 24.65 12.46 -4.21
CA GLU A 112 25.96 12.60 -3.60
C GLU A 112 26.91 11.48 -4.08
N HIS A 113 26.44 10.22 -4.13
CA HIS A 113 27.24 9.14 -4.69
C HIS A 113 27.57 9.36 -6.19
N MET A 114 26.58 9.76 -6.98
CA MET A 114 26.80 10.04 -8.41
C MET A 114 27.77 11.21 -8.62
N GLU A 115 27.80 12.20 -7.73
CA GLU A 115 28.77 13.30 -7.77
C GLU A 115 30.20 12.79 -7.58
N ASP A 116 30.38 11.95 -6.58
CA ASP A 116 31.70 11.39 -6.28
C ASP A 116 32.23 10.54 -7.43
N GLU A 117 31.34 9.82 -8.13
CA GLU A 117 31.71 8.85 -9.16
C GLU A 117 31.72 9.42 -10.60
N ILE A 118 31.02 10.52 -10.90
CA ILE A 118 30.87 11.02 -12.28
C ILE A 118 32.21 11.29 -12.96
N ALA A 119 33.18 11.84 -12.25
CA ALA A 119 34.49 12.07 -12.81
C ALA A 119 35.25 10.77 -13.15
N GLY A 120 35.05 9.74 -12.35
CA GLY A 120 35.56 8.39 -12.62
C GLY A 120 34.89 7.78 -13.85
N TRP A 121 33.57 7.86 -13.95
CA TRP A 121 32.80 7.31 -15.07
C TRP A 121 33.11 8.01 -16.40
N GLN A 122 33.35 9.32 -16.39
CA GLN A 122 33.75 10.07 -17.59
C GLN A 122 35.17 9.74 -18.06
N ASN A 123 36.02 9.26 -17.17
CA ASN A 123 37.39 8.84 -17.51
C ASN A 123 37.48 7.36 -17.93
N LEU A 124 36.35 6.65 -17.99
CA LEU A 124 36.31 5.28 -18.51
C LEU A 124 36.76 5.25 -19.98
N THR A 125 37.49 4.20 -20.35
CA THR A 125 38.09 4.07 -21.69
C THR A 125 37.22 3.32 -22.69
N GLY A 126 36.00 2.92 -22.30
CA GLY A 126 35.05 2.27 -23.19
C GLY A 126 34.52 3.21 -24.28
N PRO A 127 33.93 2.65 -25.35
CA PRO A 127 33.46 3.44 -26.48
C PRO A 127 32.18 4.26 -26.22
N TYR A 128 31.48 3.99 -25.13
CA TYR A 128 30.16 4.58 -24.87
C TYR A 128 30.22 5.55 -23.69
N PRO A 129 30.21 6.88 -23.92
CA PRO A 129 30.27 7.89 -22.86
C PRO A 129 29.11 7.74 -21.85
N VAL A 130 29.38 8.09 -20.59
CA VAL A 130 28.38 8.03 -19.49
C VAL A 130 27.75 9.39 -19.28
N MET A 131 26.45 9.44 -19.19
CA MET A 131 25.65 10.64 -18.95
C MET A 131 24.64 10.39 -17.84
N ILE A 132 24.34 11.41 -17.05
CA ILE A 132 23.31 11.36 -15.98
C ILE A 132 22.14 12.25 -16.37
N VAL A 133 20.95 11.74 -16.17
CA VAL A 133 19.67 12.40 -16.45
C VAL A 133 18.82 12.31 -15.19
N SER A 134 18.83 13.36 -14.38
CA SER A 134 17.96 13.48 -13.22
C SER A 134 16.57 13.96 -13.62
N ILE A 135 15.55 13.23 -13.19
CA ILE A 135 14.16 13.38 -13.61
C ILE A 135 13.31 13.70 -12.39
N GLY A 136 12.75 14.90 -12.34
CA GLY A 136 11.75 15.27 -11.34
C GLY A 136 10.51 14.41 -11.47
N SER A 137 10.24 13.58 -10.45
CA SER A 137 9.19 12.56 -10.48
C SER A 137 7.88 13.02 -9.82
N TRP A 138 7.92 14.03 -8.97
CA TRP A 138 6.73 14.56 -8.29
C TRP A 138 6.13 15.78 -8.99
N TYR A 139 6.03 15.71 -10.32
CA TYR A 139 5.58 16.81 -11.18
C TYR A 139 4.14 17.28 -10.94
N ASP A 140 3.33 16.55 -10.14
CA ASP A 140 2.04 17.03 -9.65
C ASP A 140 2.14 17.98 -8.45
N ILE A 141 3.30 17.98 -7.76
CA ILE A 141 3.49 18.68 -6.48
C ILE A 141 4.62 19.68 -6.59
N GLU A 142 5.70 19.32 -7.28
CA GLU A 142 6.92 20.12 -7.40
C GLU A 142 6.97 20.84 -8.76
N THR A 143 7.68 21.94 -8.78
CA THR A 143 7.92 22.72 -9.99
C THR A 143 9.36 22.58 -10.45
N MET A 144 9.62 22.82 -11.73
CA MET A 144 10.96 22.86 -12.29
C MET A 144 11.89 23.84 -11.53
N GLU A 145 11.32 24.96 -11.07
CA GLU A 145 12.04 25.97 -10.29
C GLU A 145 12.54 25.40 -8.96
N TRP A 146 11.69 24.68 -8.24
CA TRP A 146 12.08 24.01 -6.99
C TRP A 146 13.17 22.95 -7.20
N LEU A 147 13.04 22.16 -8.25
CA LEU A 147 14.07 21.18 -8.59
C LEU A 147 15.42 21.84 -8.89
N ASN A 148 15.41 22.97 -9.59
CA ASN A 148 16.63 23.71 -9.93
C ASN A 148 17.26 24.39 -8.71
N GLU A 149 16.50 24.66 -7.67
CA GLU A 149 16.95 25.23 -6.40
C GLU A 149 17.46 24.17 -5.41
N SER A 150 17.28 22.87 -5.68
CA SER A 150 17.76 21.83 -4.77
C SER A 150 19.29 21.85 -4.68
N GLU A 151 19.84 21.83 -3.45
CA GLU A 151 21.29 21.96 -3.18
C GLU A 151 22.16 20.98 -3.98
N PRO A 152 21.86 19.67 -4.07
CA PRO A 152 22.65 18.77 -4.91
C PRO A 152 22.66 19.22 -6.36
N ALA A 153 21.50 19.63 -6.88
CA ALA A 153 21.39 20.12 -8.24
C ALA A 153 22.18 21.41 -8.52
N GLU A 154 22.45 22.23 -7.51
CA GLU A 154 23.31 23.42 -7.66
C GLU A 154 24.80 23.09 -7.79
N ASN A 155 25.26 22.01 -7.14
CA ASN A 155 26.65 21.62 -7.11
C ASN A 155 27.10 20.87 -8.38
N TYR A 156 26.16 20.21 -9.09
CA TYR A 156 26.44 19.33 -10.22
C TYR A 156 26.08 19.95 -11.56
N ARG A 157 26.78 21.01 -11.93
CA ARG A 157 26.56 21.71 -13.18
C ARG A 157 27.62 21.31 -14.20
N VAL A 158 27.59 20.07 -14.60
CA VAL A 158 28.42 19.54 -15.68
C VAL A 158 27.59 19.20 -16.89
N PRO A 159 28.13 19.34 -18.13
CA PRO A 159 27.35 19.08 -19.36
C PRO A 159 26.77 17.68 -19.47
N GLU A 160 27.43 16.71 -18.83
CA GLU A 160 27.07 15.30 -18.84
C GLU A 160 26.02 14.93 -17.79
N TRP A 161 25.55 15.92 -17.00
CA TRP A 161 24.50 15.74 -16.01
C TRP A 161 23.43 16.80 -16.18
N ILE A 162 22.28 16.40 -16.71
CA ILE A 162 21.14 17.27 -16.90
C ILE A 162 20.05 17.03 -15.86
N LEU A 163 19.24 18.04 -15.62
CA LEU A 163 18.04 17.98 -14.82
C LEU A 163 16.83 18.30 -15.67
N GLY A 164 15.79 17.47 -15.59
CA GLY A 164 14.52 17.71 -16.26
C GLY A 164 13.34 17.34 -15.40
N MET A 165 12.14 17.71 -15.86
CA MET A 165 10.88 17.37 -15.21
C MET A 165 10.14 16.34 -16.07
N GLY A 166 9.74 15.22 -15.46
CA GLY A 166 8.81 14.27 -16.08
C GLY A 166 7.42 14.88 -16.27
N ALA A 167 6.58 14.20 -17.02
CA ALA A 167 5.18 14.53 -17.20
C ALA A 167 4.35 13.29 -17.52
N HIS A 168 3.02 13.41 -17.40
CA HIS A 168 2.06 12.34 -17.69
C HIS A 168 2.04 11.90 -19.14
N ASP A 169 2.64 12.68 -20.04
CA ASP A 169 2.70 12.44 -21.47
C ASP A 169 4.13 12.41 -22.03
N SER A 170 5.13 12.23 -21.18
CA SER A 170 6.55 12.22 -21.58
C SER A 170 6.96 10.97 -22.37
N ILE A 171 6.39 9.79 -22.07
CA ILE A 171 6.70 8.56 -22.78
C ILE A 171 6.04 8.53 -24.15
N ILE A 172 6.80 8.14 -25.18
CA ILE A 172 6.32 7.96 -26.54
C ILE A 172 6.05 6.46 -26.75
N LEU A 173 4.79 6.06 -26.59
CA LEU A 173 4.37 4.66 -26.72
C LEU A 173 4.24 4.26 -28.20
N ASN A 174 3.80 5.17 -29.03
CA ASN A 174 3.68 4.94 -30.47
C ASN A 174 3.80 6.27 -31.25
N GLU A 175 4.91 6.41 -31.97
CA GLU A 175 5.16 7.60 -32.79
C GLU A 175 4.12 7.82 -33.89
N THR A 176 3.60 6.71 -34.47
CA THR A 176 2.65 6.78 -35.58
C THR A 176 1.27 7.24 -35.14
N THR A 177 0.80 6.79 -33.97
CA THR A 177 -0.52 7.15 -33.40
C THR A 177 -0.47 8.39 -32.53
N GLY A 178 0.74 8.81 -32.12
CA GLY A 178 0.93 9.88 -31.13
C GLY A 178 0.53 9.47 -29.71
N GLU A 179 0.46 8.17 -29.43
CA GLU A 179 0.12 7.66 -28.12
C GLU A 179 1.26 7.90 -27.15
N ARG A 180 0.93 8.54 -26.03
CA ARG A 180 1.88 8.91 -24.99
C ARG A 180 1.48 8.31 -23.65
N GLY A 181 2.44 8.24 -22.73
CA GLY A 181 2.26 7.68 -21.40
C GLY A 181 3.02 8.44 -20.32
N ASP A 182 2.67 8.15 -19.10
CA ASP A 182 3.30 8.71 -17.90
C ASP A 182 4.69 8.13 -17.68
N LEU A 183 5.67 9.01 -17.45
CA LEU A 183 7.06 8.62 -17.31
C LEU A 183 7.31 7.84 -16.01
N THR A 184 6.80 8.33 -14.89
CA THR A 184 7.00 7.69 -13.58
C THR A 184 6.23 6.38 -13.47
N GLU A 185 5.06 6.32 -14.12
CA GLU A 185 4.27 5.10 -14.18
C GLU A 185 4.98 4.01 -15.00
N TYR A 186 5.48 4.36 -16.17
CA TYR A 186 6.13 3.40 -17.06
C TYR A 186 7.39 2.79 -16.46
N TYR A 187 8.23 3.63 -15.83
CA TYR A 187 9.45 3.19 -15.17
C TYR A 187 9.22 2.75 -13.72
N TYR A 188 7.97 2.69 -13.25
CA TYR A 188 7.63 2.34 -11.86
C TYR A 188 8.35 3.21 -10.82
N ALA A 189 8.55 4.48 -11.13
CA ALA A 189 9.25 5.45 -10.32
C ALA A 189 8.34 6.18 -9.31
N GLN A 190 7.28 5.51 -8.83
CA GLN A 190 6.45 6.03 -7.73
C GLN A 190 7.17 5.97 -6.38
N GLN A 191 8.19 5.11 -6.28
CA GLN A 191 9.11 5.09 -5.14
C GLN A 191 10.47 5.57 -5.62
N ILE A 192 10.93 6.65 -5.04
CA ILE A 192 12.21 7.30 -5.34
C ILE A 192 13.11 7.28 -4.10
N PRO A 193 14.45 7.24 -4.27
CA PRO A 193 15.14 7.26 -5.55
C PRO A 193 14.98 5.96 -6.35
N LEU A 194 14.96 6.08 -7.65
CA LEU A 194 15.13 4.97 -8.56
C LEU A 194 16.19 5.36 -9.60
N LEU A 195 17.31 4.67 -9.59
CA LEU A 195 18.37 4.84 -10.57
C LEU A 195 18.37 3.66 -11.53
N LEU A 196 18.45 3.94 -12.81
CA LEU A 196 18.52 2.91 -13.86
C LEU A 196 19.73 3.20 -14.75
N VAL A 197 20.54 2.19 -15.01
CA VAL A 197 21.60 2.26 -16.02
C VAL A 197 21.04 1.72 -17.32
N ILE A 198 21.05 2.53 -18.37
CA ILE A 198 20.63 2.16 -19.73
C ILE A 198 21.88 2.05 -20.58
N ASP A 199 22.06 0.93 -21.26
CA ASP A 199 23.19 0.71 -22.17
C ASP A 199 23.03 1.50 -23.48
N HIS A 200 24.08 1.55 -24.29
CA HIS A 200 24.13 2.26 -25.56
C HIS A 200 23.06 1.83 -26.57
N GLN A 201 22.48 0.64 -26.40
CA GLN A 201 21.40 0.12 -27.26
C GLN A 201 20.02 0.42 -26.66
N GLY A 202 19.94 0.82 -25.39
CA GLY A 202 18.70 1.20 -24.71
C GLY A 202 18.09 0.12 -23.84
N TYR A 203 18.86 -0.84 -23.39
CA TYR A 203 18.42 -1.84 -22.44
C TYR A 203 18.80 -1.46 -21.02
N ILE A 204 17.95 -1.75 -20.06
CA ILE A 204 18.25 -1.57 -18.64
C ILE A 204 19.24 -2.66 -18.23
N VAL A 205 20.39 -2.26 -17.68
CA VAL A 205 21.49 -3.16 -17.28
C VAL A 205 21.92 -3.01 -15.83
N GLY A 206 21.43 -1.98 -15.15
CA GLY A 206 21.67 -1.75 -13.74
C GLY A 206 20.51 -1.01 -13.09
N LYS A 207 20.33 -1.23 -11.80
CA LYS A 207 19.25 -0.61 -11.02
C LYS A 207 19.67 -0.41 -9.58
N GLN A 208 19.28 0.72 -9.00
CA GLN A 208 19.35 0.99 -7.57
C GLN A 208 18.11 1.75 -7.13
N ASN A 209 17.52 1.36 -6.00
CA ASN A 209 16.30 1.95 -5.45
C ASN A 209 16.47 2.51 -4.03
N SER A 210 17.71 2.73 -3.60
CA SER A 210 18.05 3.31 -2.31
C SER A 210 19.19 4.31 -2.46
N GLY A 211 19.12 5.44 -1.75
CA GLY A 211 20.22 6.39 -1.68
C GLY A 211 21.38 5.91 -0.78
N THR A 212 21.09 4.93 0.10
CA THR A 212 22.06 4.33 1.01
C THR A 212 21.90 2.81 0.99
N PRO A 213 22.31 2.14 -0.13
CA PRO A 213 22.13 0.70 -0.26
C PRO A 213 22.96 -0.07 0.77
N VAL A 214 22.36 -1.06 1.41
CA VAL A 214 23.00 -1.88 2.46
C VAL A 214 24.18 -2.67 1.90
N GLU A 215 24.08 -3.13 0.67
CA GLU A 215 25.13 -3.89 -0.02
C GLU A 215 26.18 -2.99 -0.70
N GLY A 216 26.05 -1.66 -0.55
CA GLY A 216 26.90 -0.68 -1.22
C GLY A 216 26.49 -0.44 -2.67
N TRP A 217 27.32 0.33 -3.37
CA TRP A 217 27.11 0.74 -4.75
C TRP A 217 27.87 -0.13 -5.78
N ASP A 218 28.67 -1.09 -5.32
CA ASP A 218 29.61 -1.85 -6.16
C ASP A 218 28.92 -2.52 -7.37
N GLU A 219 27.73 -3.07 -7.20
CA GLU A 219 26.98 -3.72 -8.28
C GLU A 219 26.46 -2.70 -9.31
N PHE A 220 25.97 -1.56 -8.86
CA PHE A 220 25.51 -0.48 -9.71
C PHE A 220 26.67 0.14 -10.51
N ASP A 221 27.76 0.44 -9.83
CA ASP A 221 28.96 1.01 -10.46
C ASP A 221 29.59 0.06 -11.46
N ALA A 222 29.60 -1.26 -11.15
CA ALA A 222 30.05 -2.27 -12.08
C ALA A 222 29.16 -2.34 -13.34
N ALA A 223 27.84 -2.16 -13.19
CA ALA A 223 26.92 -2.13 -14.34
C ALA A 223 27.22 -0.93 -15.26
N VAL A 224 27.55 0.23 -14.70
CA VAL A 224 27.97 1.43 -15.48
C VAL A 224 29.26 1.14 -16.25
N VAL A 225 30.26 0.53 -15.60
CA VAL A 225 31.55 0.18 -16.21
C VAL A 225 31.36 -0.81 -17.37
N TYR A 226 30.57 -1.88 -17.17
CA TYR A 226 30.30 -2.88 -18.22
C TYR A 226 29.47 -2.30 -19.37
N ALA A 227 28.52 -1.40 -19.06
CA ALA A 227 27.75 -0.71 -20.09
C ALA A 227 28.65 0.19 -20.95
N ASN A 228 29.59 0.93 -20.33
CA ASN A 228 30.57 1.75 -21.02
C ASN A 228 31.49 0.92 -21.93
N ALA A 229 31.88 -0.29 -21.49
CA ALA A 229 32.68 -1.22 -22.31
C ALA A 229 31.86 -1.90 -23.42
N GLY A 230 30.54 -1.86 -23.39
CA GLY A 230 29.67 -2.60 -24.33
C GLY A 230 29.53 -4.09 -24.01
N GLU A 231 29.90 -4.48 -22.78
CA GLU A 231 29.93 -5.89 -22.36
C GLU A 231 28.64 -6.35 -21.66
N ALA A 232 27.65 -5.47 -21.55
CA ALA A 232 26.44 -5.73 -20.77
C ALA A 232 25.61 -6.94 -21.28
N GLU A 233 25.53 -7.13 -22.60
CA GLU A 233 24.85 -8.29 -23.20
C GLU A 233 25.61 -9.58 -22.95
N GLU A 234 26.93 -9.58 -23.16
CA GLU A 234 27.81 -10.76 -23.00
C GLU A 234 27.83 -11.23 -21.53
N ARG A 235 27.61 -10.32 -20.57
CA ARG A 235 27.56 -10.60 -19.15
C ARG A 235 26.16 -10.89 -18.62
N ASP A 236 25.15 -10.94 -19.50
CA ASP A 236 23.74 -11.20 -19.14
C ASP A 236 23.19 -10.17 -18.12
N LEU A 237 23.64 -8.90 -18.22
CA LEU A 237 23.18 -7.82 -17.32
C LEU A 237 21.85 -7.21 -17.75
N ARG A 238 21.36 -7.48 -18.96
CA ARG A 238 20.12 -6.92 -19.48
C ARG A 238 18.92 -7.41 -18.68
N MET A 239 18.23 -6.47 -18.07
CA MET A 239 17.08 -6.74 -17.23
C MET A 239 15.81 -6.79 -18.07
N GLY A 240 14.98 -7.82 -17.84
CA GLY A 240 13.64 -7.87 -18.40
C GLY A 240 12.70 -6.95 -17.65
N LEU A 241 11.82 -6.27 -18.40
CA LEU A 241 10.73 -5.49 -17.84
C LEU A 241 9.51 -6.40 -17.66
N LYS A 242 9.08 -6.57 -16.41
CA LYS A 242 7.90 -7.37 -16.10
C LYS A 242 6.67 -6.48 -16.14
N GLU A 243 5.90 -6.55 -17.21
CA GLU A 243 4.63 -5.83 -17.27
C GLU A 243 3.62 -6.43 -16.30
N VAL A 244 3.01 -5.57 -15.51
CA VAL A 244 1.79 -5.92 -14.77
C VAL A 244 0.67 -6.03 -15.80
N ASP A 245 -0.05 -7.14 -15.77
CA ASP A 245 -1.20 -7.35 -16.65
C ASP A 245 -2.28 -6.27 -16.37
N ARG A 246 -2.31 -5.25 -17.23
CA ARG A 246 -3.29 -4.15 -17.19
C ARG A 246 -4.60 -4.48 -17.88
N SER A 247 -4.78 -5.74 -18.29
CA SER A 247 -6.07 -6.18 -18.80
C SER A 247 -7.14 -6.03 -17.72
N PHE A 248 -8.39 -5.87 -18.15
CA PHE A 248 -9.54 -5.85 -17.23
C PHE A 248 -9.52 -7.05 -16.26
N THR A 249 -9.18 -8.21 -16.78
CA THR A 249 -9.12 -9.46 -16.01
C THR A 249 -7.99 -9.45 -14.99
N GLY A 250 -6.81 -8.92 -15.35
CA GLY A 250 -5.66 -8.79 -14.45
C GLY A 250 -5.96 -7.83 -13.29
N ILE A 251 -6.45 -6.64 -13.62
CA ILE A 251 -6.82 -5.62 -12.61
C ILE A 251 -7.96 -6.12 -11.71
N LEU A 252 -8.98 -6.77 -12.29
CA LEU A 252 -10.07 -7.34 -11.51
C LEU A 252 -9.58 -8.45 -10.59
N ALA A 253 -8.73 -9.36 -11.07
CA ALA A 253 -8.17 -10.46 -10.29
C ALA A 253 -7.32 -9.92 -9.12
N LEU A 254 -6.48 -8.91 -9.38
CA LEU A 254 -5.70 -8.24 -8.35
C LEU A 254 -6.61 -7.58 -7.31
N GLY A 255 -7.65 -6.88 -7.75
CA GLY A 255 -8.67 -6.30 -6.87
C GLY A 255 -9.38 -7.35 -6.01
N LEU A 256 -9.72 -8.51 -6.56
CA LEU A 256 -10.32 -9.62 -5.81
C LEU A 256 -9.36 -10.15 -4.72
N ILE A 257 -8.09 -10.34 -5.04
CA ILE A 257 -7.07 -10.80 -4.08
C ILE A 257 -6.89 -9.77 -2.97
N LEU A 258 -6.78 -8.48 -3.33
CA LEU A 258 -6.70 -7.39 -2.36
C LEU A 258 -7.93 -7.32 -1.46
N GLY A 259 -9.12 -7.53 -2.01
CA GLY A 259 -10.35 -7.57 -1.23
C GLY A 259 -10.35 -8.69 -0.18
N ILE A 260 -9.71 -9.84 -0.45
CA ILE A 260 -9.51 -10.90 0.55
C ILE A 260 -8.59 -10.39 1.67
N LEU A 261 -7.47 -9.74 1.33
CA LEU A 261 -6.54 -9.19 2.32
C LEU A 261 -7.20 -8.10 3.17
N VAL A 262 -7.98 -7.23 2.55
CA VAL A 262 -8.77 -6.18 3.22
C VAL A 262 -9.77 -6.80 4.20
N TYR A 263 -10.49 -7.85 3.79
CA TYR A 263 -11.48 -8.51 4.63
C TYR A 263 -10.85 -9.18 5.86
N PHE A 264 -9.71 -9.84 5.70
CA PHE A 264 -8.95 -10.47 6.78
C PHE A 264 -7.90 -9.56 7.41
N SER A 265 -8.01 -8.25 7.21
CA SER A 265 -7.07 -7.30 7.81
C SER A 265 -6.98 -7.48 9.33
N PRO A 266 -5.81 -7.27 9.94
CA PRO A 266 -5.61 -7.50 11.38
C PRO A 266 -6.53 -6.68 12.27
N CYS A 267 -7.04 -5.54 11.78
CA CYS A 267 -7.98 -4.69 12.52
C CYS A 267 -9.42 -5.18 12.43
N ALA A 268 -9.82 -5.73 11.28
CA ALA A 268 -11.17 -6.26 11.06
C ALA A 268 -11.36 -7.66 11.66
N PHE A 269 -10.30 -8.47 11.65
CA PHE A 269 -10.35 -9.86 12.10
C PHE A 269 -10.89 -10.05 13.53
N PRO A 270 -10.53 -9.22 14.55
CA PRO A 270 -11.09 -9.33 15.88
C PRO A 270 -12.59 -9.00 15.99
N VAL A 271 -13.13 -8.25 15.03
CA VAL A 271 -14.56 -7.87 14.99
C VAL A 271 -15.42 -9.01 14.44
N LEU A 272 -14.84 -9.87 13.60
CA LEU A 272 -15.55 -10.99 12.98
C LEU A 272 -16.21 -11.95 13.98
N PRO A 273 -15.54 -12.41 15.06
CA PRO A 273 -16.21 -13.21 16.10
C PRO A 273 -17.36 -12.49 16.78
N GLY A 274 -17.28 -11.16 16.94
CA GLY A 274 -18.36 -10.33 17.47
C GLY A 274 -19.58 -10.35 16.55
N TYR A 275 -19.38 -10.19 15.25
CA TYR A 275 -20.43 -10.30 14.23
C TYR A 275 -21.09 -11.68 14.24
N ILE A 276 -20.30 -12.74 14.27
CA ILE A 276 -20.80 -14.13 14.31
C ILE A 276 -21.61 -14.37 15.58
N GLY A 277 -21.09 -13.94 16.74
CA GLY A 277 -21.79 -14.08 18.02
C GLY A 277 -23.13 -13.33 18.04
N TYR A 278 -23.15 -12.10 17.50
CA TYR A 278 -24.38 -11.32 17.36
C TYR A 278 -25.39 -12.01 16.41
N TYR A 279 -24.92 -12.53 15.27
CA TYR A 279 -25.78 -13.23 14.33
C TYR A 279 -26.43 -14.47 14.95
N ILE A 280 -25.67 -15.27 15.70
CA ILE A 280 -26.18 -16.43 16.43
C ILE A 280 -27.19 -16.01 17.51
N SER A 281 -26.90 -14.93 18.25
CA SER A 281 -27.81 -14.43 19.29
C SER A 281 -29.17 -13.97 18.73
N LEU A 282 -29.18 -13.42 17.53
CA LEU A 282 -30.44 -13.08 16.82
C LEU A 282 -31.27 -14.31 16.51
N GLY A 283 -30.66 -15.42 16.10
CA GLY A 283 -31.38 -16.70 15.86
C GLY A 283 -31.98 -17.23 17.15
N LEU A 284 -31.24 -17.23 18.25
CA LEU A 284 -31.75 -17.66 19.55
C LEU A 284 -32.91 -16.79 20.04
N ARG A 285 -32.84 -15.48 19.82
CA ARG A 285 -33.90 -14.55 20.19
C ARG A 285 -35.15 -14.73 19.31
N GLU A 286 -35.00 -15.11 18.03
CA GLU A 286 -36.12 -15.45 17.17
C GLU A 286 -36.89 -16.68 17.71
N ASP A 287 -36.14 -17.74 18.10
CA ASP A 287 -36.73 -18.95 18.66
C ASP A 287 -37.48 -18.65 19.95
N GLU A 288 -36.90 -17.85 20.87
CA GLU A 288 -37.55 -17.43 22.11
C GLU A 288 -38.83 -16.59 21.89
N LEU A 289 -38.79 -15.64 20.94
CA LEU A 289 -39.97 -14.83 20.58
C LEU A 289 -41.05 -15.66 19.87
N ARG A 290 -40.64 -16.68 19.10
CA ARG A 290 -41.57 -17.63 18.45
C ARG A 290 -42.28 -18.50 19.48
N GLU A 291 -41.56 -19.05 20.47
CA GLU A 291 -42.12 -19.84 21.56
C GLU A 291 -43.08 -19.02 22.45
N SER A 292 -42.76 -17.75 22.68
CA SER A 292 -43.62 -16.84 23.47
C SER A 292 -44.80 -16.26 22.71
N GLY A 293 -44.96 -16.55 21.41
CA GLY A 293 -46.07 -16.05 20.55
C GLY A 293 -46.01 -14.56 20.24
N LYS A 294 -44.90 -13.89 20.57
CA LYS A 294 -44.68 -12.42 20.40
C LYS A 294 -43.98 -12.06 19.09
N LEU A 295 -43.64 -13.04 18.24
CA LEU A 295 -42.86 -12.77 17.03
C LEU A 295 -43.72 -12.01 15.99
N LYS A 296 -43.40 -10.74 15.76
CA LYS A 296 -43.92 -9.95 14.64
C LYS A 296 -42.86 -9.88 13.51
N GLY A 297 -42.71 -10.93 12.74
CA GLY A 297 -41.77 -11.02 11.60
C GLY A 297 -40.94 -12.28 11.65
N ALA A 298 -40.29 -12.62 10.53
CA ALA A 298 -39.40 -13.77 10.43
C ALA A 298 -37.96 -13.29 10.17
N MET A 299 -36.97 -14.02 10.67
CA MET A 299 -35.58 -13.77 10.35
C MET A 299 -35.33 -13.91 8.84
N PRO A 300 -34.67 -12.97 8.20
CA PRO A 300 -34.36 -13.10 6.78
C PRO A 300 -33.41 -14.28 6.56
N LYS A 301 -33.49 -14.88 5.35
CA LYS A 301 -32.61 -15.98 4.96
C LYS A 301 -31.14 -15.59 5.17
N HIS A 302 -30.27 -16.55 5.49
CA HIS A 302 -28.83 -16.35 5.74
C HIS A 302 -28.13 -15.50 4.64
N ILE A 303 -28.48 -15.76 3.36
CA ILE A 303 -27.98 -15.01 2.21
C ILE A 303 -28.39 -13.53 2.30
N THR A 304 -29.64 -13.24 2.68
CA THR A 304 -30.15 -11.87 2.79
C THR A 304 -29.43 -11.10 3.93
N VAL A 305 -29.17 -11.80 5.03
CA VAL A 305 -28.41 -11.22 6.17
C VAL A 305 -26.99 -10.88 5.76
N GLY A 306 -26.30 -11.81 5.10
CA GLY A 306 -24.94 -11.60 4.59
C GLY A 306 -24.87 -10.49 3.54
N ALA A 307 -25.86 -10.45 2.64
CA ALA A 307 -25.97 -9.41 1.62
C ALA A 307 -26.21 -8.01 2.24
N LEU A 308 -27.04 -7.92 3.29
CA LEU A 308 -27.25 -6.64 4.01
C LEU A 308 -26.01 -6.18 4.74
N ALA A 309 -25.30 -7.08 5.40
CA ALA A 309 -24.02 -6.74 6.03
C ALA A 309 -22.97 -6.32 5.00
N GLY A 310 -22.84 -7.06 3.90
CA GLY A 310 -22.00 -6.68 2.77
C GLY A 310 -22.36 -5.33 2.16
N ALA A 311 -23.65 -5.04 1.97
CA ALA A 311 -24.13 -3.74 1.49
C ALA A 311 -23.78 -2.59 2.47
N GLY A 312 -23.84 -2.86 3.78
CA GLY A 312 -23.38 -1.90 4.80
C GLY A 312 -21.88 -1.56 4.65
N MET A 313 -21.05 -2.56 4.40
CA MET A 313 -19.62 -2.35 4.14
C MET A 313 -19.39 -1.54 2.86
N LEU A 314 -20.07 -1.87 1.77
CA LEU A 314 -19.97 -1.16 0.49
C LEU A 314 -20.38 0.30 0.61
N THR A 315 -21.47 0.60 1.30
CA THR A 315 -21.91 1.99 1.51
C THR A 315 -20.92 2.79 2.33
N PHE A 316 -20.33 2.19 3.35
CA PHE A 316 -19.29 2.85 4.14
C PHE A 316 -18.07 3.21 3.29
N PHE A 317 -17.51 2.26 2.54
CA PHE A 317 -16.37 2.52 1.67
C PHE A 317 -16.69 3.48 0.52
N ALA A 318 -17.91 3.43 -0.04
CA ALA A 318 -18.34 4.38 -1.05
C ALA A 318 -18.43 5.81 -0.50
N VAL A 319 -19.01 5.99 0.69
CA VAL A 319 -19.08 7.31 1.35
C VAL A 319 -17.69 7.82 1.71
N LEU A 320 -16.83 6.95 2.25
CA LEU A 320 -15.45 7.32 2.58
C LEU A 320 -14.67 7.73 1.34
N GLY A 321 -14.78 6.96 0.25
CA GLY A 321 -14.14 7.28 -1.02
C GLY A 321 -14.59 8.61 -1.60
N LEU A 322 -15.89 8.90 -1.56
CA LEU A 322 -16.43 10.21 -1.99
C LEU A 322 -15.94 11.37 -1.11
N LEU A 323 -15.84 11.16 0.21
CA LEU A 323 -15.29 12.16 1.12
C LEU A 323 -13.82 12.44 0.83
N VAL A 324 -13.02 11.40 0.60
CA VAL A 324 -11.59 11.55 0.28
C VAL A 324 -11.41 12.28 -1.05
N LEU A 325 -12.17 11.91 -2.09
CA LEU A 325 -12.13 12.59 -3.39
C LEU A 325 -12.53 14.07 -3.29
N GLY A 326 -13.60 14.37 -2.54
CA GLY A 326 -14.04 15.76 -2.36
C GLY A 326 -13.10 16.62 -1.52
N LEU A 327 -12.37 16.03 -0.57
CA LEU A 327 -11.37 16.74 0.23
C LEU A 327 -10.03 16.89 -0.49
N ALA A 328 -9.69 15.98 -1.37
CA ALA A 328 -8.43 16.02 -2.14
C ALA A 328 -8.30 17.27 -3.01
N GLU A 329 -9.43 17.79 -3.51
CA GLU A 329 -9.46 19.04 -4.30
C GLU A 329 -9.29 20.31 -3.44
N ILE A 330 -9.55 20.25 -2.13
CA ILE A 330 -9.64 21.43 -1.25
C ILE A 330 -8.37 21.61 -0.41
N ILE A 331 -7.66 20.52 -0.08
CA ILE A 331 -6.54 20.52 0.86
C ILE A 331 -5.35 19.84 0.19
N ASN A 332 -4.18 20.48 0.25
CA ASN A 332 -2.92 19.81 -0.11
C ASN A 332 -2.62 18.71 0.92
N ILE A 333 -3.23 17.53 0.70
CA ILE A 333 -3.30 16.43 1.68
C ILE A 333 -1.93 15.74 1.84
N ALA A 334 -1.06 15.79 0.83
CA ALA A 334 0.18 15.03 0.79
C ALA A 334 1.11 15.31 1.99
N GLY A 335 1.29 16.58 2.36
CA GLY A 335 2.16 16.95 3.48
C GLY A 335 1.62 16.58 4.87
N TYR A 336 0.29 16.48 5.00
CA TYR A 336 -0.35 16.07 6.26
C TYR A 336 -0.52 14.56 6.36
N LEU A 337 -0.58 13.85 5.21
CA LEU A 337 -0.81 12.41 5.14
C LEU A 337 0.29 11.61 5.86
N HIS A 338 1.55 12.00 5.71
CA HIS A 338 2.68 11.35 6.38
C HIS A 338 2.58 11.45 7.92
N ARG A 339 2.29 12.65 8.45
CA ARG A 339 2.12 12.85 9.91
C ARG A 339 0.90 12.11 10.44
N PHE A 340 -0.17 12.08 9.66
CA PHE A 340 -1.37 11.34 9.99
C PHE A 340 -1.12 9.83 10.00
N ALA A 341 -0.35 9.30 9.04
CA ALA A 341 0.02 7.89 8.99
C ALA A 341 0.86 7.47 10.21
N ILE A 342 1.80 8.30 10.68
CA ILE A 342 2.55 8.05 11.93
C ILE A 342 1.60 8.01 13.13
N PHE A 343 0.64 8.94 13.21
CA PHE A 343 -0.37 8.92 14.28
C PHE A 343 -1.19 7.63 14.27
N ILE A 344 -1.63 7.17 13.10
CA ILE A 344 -2.36 5.91 12.93
C ILE A 344 -1.50 4.70 13.36
N ALA A 345 -0.21 4.68 13.00
CA ALA A 345 0.70 3.59 13.41
C ALA A 345 0.79 3.46 14.94
N ILE A 346 0.93 4.60 15.64
CA ILE A 346 0.93 4.64 17.11
C ILE A 346 -0.43 4.22 17.67
N LEU A 347 -1.52 4.69 17.07
CA LEU A 347 -2.89 4.35 17.49
C LEU A 347 -3.15 2.84 17.37
N LEU A 348 -2.72 2.20 16.27
CA LEU A 348 -2.83 0.75 16.08
C LEU A 348 -2.08 -0.03 17.16
N PHE A 349 -0.87 0.39 17.49
CA PHE A 349 -0.08 -0.24 18.56
C PHE A 349 -0.78 -0.11 19.92
N VAL A 350 -1.28 1.07 20.25
CA VAL A 350 -2.00 1.33 21.51
C VAL A 350 -3.31 0.54 21.58
N LEU A 351 -4.10 0.53 20.51
CA LEU A 351 -5.34 -0.24 20.43
C LEU A 351 -5.09 -1.75 20.52
N GLY A 352 -4.08 -2.28 19.81
CA GLY A 352 -3.69 -3.67 19.89
C GLY A 352 -3.30 -4.07 21.31
N SER A 353 -2.50 -3.24 21.99
CA SER A 353 -2.12 -3.44 23.39
C SER A 353 -3.33 -3.41 24.33
N PHE A 354 -4.23 -2.46 24.15
CA PHE A 354 -5.45 -2.32 24.92
C PHE A 354 -6.40 -3.52 24.76
N MET A 355 -6.53 -4.01 23.51
CA MET A 355 -7.30 -5.21 23.21
C MET A 355 -6.70 -6.46 23.85
N LEU A 356 -5.36 -6.61 23.80
CA LEU A 356 -4.66 -7.73 24.40
C LEU A 356 -4.88 -7.80 25.92
N MET A 357 -4.91 -6.64 26.57
CA MET A 357 -5.14 -6.49 28.01
C MET A 357 -6.62 -6.63 28.43
N GLY A 358 -7.53 -6.97 27.49
CA GLY A 358 -8.95 -7.19 27.81
C GLY A 358 -9.83 -5.94 27.80
N GLY A 359 -9.29 -4.77 27.46
CA GLY A 359 -10.00 -3.49 27.45
C GLY A 359 -11.16 -3.37 26.45
N THR A 360 -11.30 -4.33 25.53
CA THR A 360 -12.39 -4.37 24.53
C THR A 360 -13.79 -4.35 25.14
N ALA A 361 -13.99 -4.99 26.28
CA ALA A 361 -15.29 -5.03 26.94
C ALA A 361 -15.74 -3.63 27.42
N HIS A 362 -14.80 -2.80 27.86
CA HIS A 362 -15.06 -1.43 28.27
C HIS A 362 -15.28 -0.48 27.07
N LEU A 363 -14.48 -0.65 26.02
CA LEU A 363 -14.60 0.13 24.78
C LEU A 363 -15.95 -0.16 24.10
N LEU A 364 -16.31 -1.43 23.97
CA LEU A 364 -17.61 -1.84 23.45
C LEU A 364 -18.76 -1.34 24.32
N GLY A 365 -18.63 -1.38 25.64
CA GLY A 365 -19.64 -0.83 26.56
C GLY A 365 -19.78 0.70 26.46
N TRP A 366 -18.72 1.43 26.15
CA TRP A 366 -18.76 2.87 25.89
C TRP A 366 -19.37 3.19 24.52
N ILE A 367 -18.99 2.43 23.49
CA ILE A 367 -19.57 2.51 22.14
C ILE A 367 -21.07 2.12 22.19
N ASP A 368 -21.41 1.11 22.94
CA ASP A 368 -22.79 0.68 23.16
C ASP A 368 -23.63 1.80 23.83
N LYS A 369 -23.06 2.48 24.84
CA LYS A 369 -23.71 3.65 25.43
C LYS A 369 -23.85 4.84 24.48
N LEU A 370 -22.85 5.10 23.64
CA LEU A 370 -22.85 6.25 22.72
C LEU A 370 -23.70 6.02 21.45
N ILE A 371 -23.58 4.84 20.86
CA ILE A 371 -24.20 4.53 19.56
C ILE A 371 -25.49 3.76 19.75
N VAL A 372 -25.50 2.69 20.53
CA VAL A 372 -26.66 1.84 20.67
C VAL A 372 -27.76 2.53 21.49
N GLN A 373 -27.44 3.23 22.59
CA GLN A 373 -28.45 3.97 23.35
C GLN A 373 -28.97 5.23 22.63
N ARG A 374 -28.20 5.81 21.72
CA ARG A 374 -28.64 6.99 20.97
C ARG A 374 -29.31 6.66 19.63
N PHE A 375 -29.01 5.48 19.06
CA PHE A 375 -29.59 4.99 17.79
C PHE A 375 -30.52 3.79 17.95
N SER A 376 -30.45 3.04 19.05
CA SER A 376 -31.47 2.08 19.42
C SER A 376 -32.41 2.72 20.44
N THR A 377 -33.47 3.30 19.97
CA THR A 377 -34.72 3.49 20.73
C THR A 377 -35.33 2.14 21.04
N THR A 378 -34.58 1.22 21.65
CA THR A 378 -35.03 -0.14 21.79
C THR A 378 -35.06 -0.57 23.25
N GLU A 379 -35.82 0.15 24.04
CA GLU A 379 -36.54 -0.43 25.16
C GLU A 379 -37.99 -0.70 24.83
N SER A 380 -38.48 -0.45 23.64
CA SER A 380 -39.77 -0.94 23.20
C SER A 380 -39.61 -2.35 22.62
N ASP A 381 -39.96 -3.33 23.39
CA ASP A 381 -39.96 -4.79 23.16
C ASP A 381 -40.66 -5.31 21.89
N ASP A 382 -41.14 -4.44 21.03
CA ASP A 382 -42.09 -4.81 19.99
C ASP A 382 -41.52 -4.82 18.56
N LEU A 383 -40.28 -4.37 18.29
CA LEU A 383 -39.73 -4.33 16.93
C LEU A 383 -38.43 -5.12 16.80
N PHE A 384 -38.58 -6.40 16.42
CA PHE A 384 -37.46 -7.21 15.93
C PHE A 384 -37.02 -6.73 14.54
N THR A 385 -35.91 -5.95 14.46
CA THR A 385 -35.39 -5.37 13.21
C THR A 385 -34.03 -5.96 12.83
N PRO A 386 -33.91 -7.26 12.51
CA PRO A 386 -32.64 -7.90 12.23
C PRO A 386 -31.96 -7.34 10.97
N ARG A 387 -32.74 -6.88 9.99
CA ARG A 387 -32.22 -6.33 8.72
C ARG A 387 -31.42 -5.07 8.93
N ARG A 388 -31.97 -4.10 9.68
CA ARG A 388 -31.30 -2.84 9.98
C ARG A 388 -30.02 -3.05 10.78
N ASN A 389 -30.10 -3.90 11.80
CA ASN A 389 -28.95 -4.15 12.66
C ASN A 389 -27.81 -4.84 11.90
N MET A 390 -28.08 -5.77 10.99
CA MET A 390 -27.06 -6.42 10.17
C MET A 390 -26.39 -5.45 9.20
N TYR A 391 -27.14 -4.55 8.61
CA TYR A 391 -26.58 -3.48 7.78
C TYR A 391 -25.67 -2.56 8.58
N LEU A 392 -26.06 -2.15 9.78
CA LEU A 392 -25.25 -1.34 10.68
C LEU A 392 -23.98 -2.06 11.16
N TRP A 393 -24.07 -3.39 11.39
CA TRP A 393 -22.90 -4.21 11.68
C TRP A 393 -21.90 -4.23 10.52
N GLY A 394 -22.37 -4.27 9.29
CA GLY A 394 -21.53 -4.15 8.10
C GLY A 394 -20.79 -2.82 8.06
N ILE A 395 -21.47 -1.72 8.35
CA ILE A 395 -20.85 -0.38 8.47
C ILE A 395 -19.79 -0.37 9.58
N GLY A 396 -20.13 -0.90 10.77
CA GLY A 396 -19.20 -0.98 11.90
C GLY A 396 -17.96 -1.82 11.61
N TYR A 397 -18.11 -2.94 10.90
CA TYR A 397 -17.01 -3.78 10.47
C TYR A 397 -16.08 -3.06 9.50
N ALA A 398 -16.64 -2.38 8.50
CA ALA A 398 -15.88 -1.57 7.55
C ALA A 398 -15.15 -0.41 8.25
N ALA A 399 -15.82 0.29 9.17
CA ALA A 399 -15.21 1.35 9.95
C ALA A 399 -14.01 0.87 10.78
N ALA A 400 -14.11 -0.31 11.38
CA ALA A 400 -13.00 -0.91 12.14
C ALA A 400 -11.82 -1.36 11.25
N SER A 401 -12.03 -1.54 9.95
CA SER A 401 -11.01 -2.01 9.02
C SER A 401 -10.24 -0.88 8.31
N VAL A 402 -10.72 0.37 8.36
CA VAL A 402 -10.20 1.50 7.56
C VAL A 402 -8.70 1.72 7.75
N ASP A 403 -8.25 1.74 8.99
CA ASP A 403 -6.86 2.08 9.31
C ASP A 403 -5.85 1.11 8.68
N CYS A 404 -6.15 -0.19 8.71
CA CYS A 404 -5.26 -1.20 8.12
C CYS A 404 -5.41 -1.29 6.61
N THR A 405 -6.61 -1.01 6.09
CA THR A 405 -6.86 -1.11 4.65
C THR A 405 -6.31 0.07 3.88
N ALA A 406 -6.23 1.25 4.50
CA ALA A 406 -5.67 2.44 3.87
C ALA A 406 -4.23 2.21 3.39
N ALA A 407 -3.40 1.55 4.20
CA ALA A 407 -2.00 1.27 3.86
C ALA A 407 -1.85 0.37 2.60
N ILE A 408 -2.83 -0.49 2.32
CA ILE A 408 -2.82 -1.40 1.15
C ILE A 408 -3.56 -0.76 -0.03
N VAL A 409 -4.69 -0.09 0.25
CA VAL A 409 -5.58 0.43 -0.81
C VAL A 409 -5.06 1.72 -1.42
N LEU A 410 -4.37 2.59 -0.65
CA LEU A 410 -3.86 3.86 -1.18
C LEU A 410 -2.80 3.69 -2.28
N PRO A 411 -1.75 2.85 -2.13
CA PRO A 411 -0.81 2.57 -3.22
C PRO A 411 -1.50 1.94 -4.44
N TYR A 412 -2.46 1.04 -4.19
CA TYR A 412 -3.23 0.43 -5.27
C TYR A 412 -4.13 1.42 -5.99
N LEU A 413 -4.73 2.38 -5.27
CA LEU A 413 -5.47 3.49 -5.89
C LEU A 413 -4.59 4.35 -6.77
N GLY A 414 -3.37 4.69 -6.32
CA GLY A 414 -2.38 5.39 -7.14
C GLY A 414 -2.11 4.64 -8.45
N TYR A 415 -1.89 3.33 -8.36
CA TYR A 415 -1.73 2.46 -9.53
C TYR A 415 -2.97 2.44 -10.46
N LEU A 416 -4.19 2.41 -9.88
CA LEU A 416 -5.42 2.42 -10.67
C LEU A 416 -5.68 3.76 -11.37
N LEU A 417 -5.35 4.88 -10.72
CA LEU A 417 -5.55 6.23 -11.27
C LEU A 417 -4.71 6.43 -12.54
N SER A 418 -3.50 5.87 -12.58
CA SER A 418 -2.64 5.90 -13.75
C SER A 418 -3.19 5.07 -14.94
N GLY A 419 -3.98 4.03 -14.65
CA GLY A 419 -4.67 3.23 -15.68
C GLY A 419 -6.00 3.83 -16.17
N GLY A 420 -6.37 5.02 -15.68
CA GLY A 420 -7.58 5.74 -16.05
C GLY A 420 -8.86 5.21 -15.41
N THR A 421 -9.99 5.84 -15.71
CA THR A 421 -11.31 5.57 -15.11
C THR A 421 -11.72 4.08 -15.18
N TYR A 422 -11.34 3.43 -16.26
CA TYR A 422 -11.64 2.01 -16.49
C TYR A 422 -10.92 1.10 -15.48
N ALA A 423 -9.64 1.34 -15.22
CA ALA A 423 -8.85 0.59 -14.24
C ALA A 423 -9.39 0.79 -12.82
N VAL A 424 -9.76 2.02 -12.48
CA VAL A 424 -10.36 2.35 -11.18
C VAL A 424 -11.66 1.57 -10.96
N ILE A 425 -12.56 1.53 -11.95
CA ILE A 425 -13.81 0.79 -11.85
C ILE A 425 -13.56 -0.72 -11.70
N ALA A 426 -12.63 -1.28 -12.48
CA ALA A 426 -12.30 -2.70 -12.43
C ALA A 426 -11.65 -3.09 -11.09
N GLY A 427 -10.67 -2.32 -10.64
CA GLY A 427 -9.90 -2.61 -9.43
C GLY A 427 -10.70 -2.42 -8.16
N LEU A 428 -11.34 -1.26 -7.97
CA LEU A 428 -12.22 -1.02 -6.82
C LEU A 428 -13.43 -1.95 -6.85
N GLY A 429 -14.02 -2.18 -8.04
CA GLY A 429 -15.09 -3.15 -8.21
C GLY A 429 -14.68 -4.55 -7.78
N GLY A 430 -13.46 -4.98 -8.08
CA GLY A 430 -12.88 -6.25 -7.64
C GLY A 430 -12.78 -6.33 -6.11
N ILE A 431 -12.21 -5.32 -5.45
CA ILE A 431 -12.13 -5.26 -3.98
C ILE A 431 -13.54 -5.34 -3.37
N MET A 432 -14.45 -4.49 -3.83
CA MET A 432 -15.82 -4.43 -3.32
C MET A 432 -16.56 -5.75 -3.50
N LEU A 433 -16.43 -6.39 -4.66
CA LEU A 433 -17.04 -7.68 -4.95
C LEU A 433 -16.49 -8.78 -4.03
N SER A 434 -15.17 -8.81 -3.82
CA SER A 434 -14.53 -9.80 -2.95
C SER A 434 -15.00 -9.67 -1.51
N VAL A 435 -14.98 -8.46 -0.95
CA VAL A 435 -15.42 -8.17 0.42
C VAL A 435 -16.90 -8.54 0.60
N PHE A 436 -17.75 -8.20 -0.37
CA PHE A 436 -19.18 -8.55 -0.35
C PHE A 436 -19.39 -10.07 -0.37
N LEU A 437 -18.72 -10.77 -1.28
CA LEU A 437 -18.84 -12.22 -1.40
C LEU A 437 -18.32 -12.95 -0.16
N LEU A 438 -17.22 -12.47 0.43
CA LEU A 438 -16.68 -13.06 1.66
C LEU A 438 -17.63 -12.86 2.84
N MET A 439 -18.20 -11.67 3.01
CA MET A 439 -19.16 -11.42 4.09
C MET A 439 -20.40 -12.27 3.94
N MET A 440 -20.92 -12.41 2.72
CA MET A 440 -22.05 -13.30 2.42
C MET A 440 -21.70 -14.77 2.69
N SER A 441 -20.52 -15.22 2.25
CA SER A 441 -20.05 -16.60 2.42
C SER A 441 -19.90 -16.97 3.90
N VAL A 442 -19.25 -16.11 4.69
CA VAL A 442 -19.09 -16.33 6.14
C VAL A 442 -20.44 -16.40 6.83
N THR A 443 -21.37 -15.50 6.49
CA THR A 443 -22.72 -15.52 7.07
C THR A 443 -23.49 -16.80 6.75
N VAL A 444 -23.39 -17.27 5.50
CA VAL A 444 -24.04 -18.53 5.06
C VAL A 444 -23.41 -19.74 5.75
N ILE A 445 -22.08 -19.80 5.81
CA ILE A 445 -21.35 -20.90 6.46
C ILE A 445 -21.74 -20.99 7.96
N VAL A 446 -21.82 -19.85 8.64
CA VAL A 446 -22.24 -19.80 10.05
C VAL A 446 -23.72 -20.15 10.21
N GLY A 447 -24.58 -19.66 9.30
CA GLY A 447 -26.04 -19.92 9.37
C GLY A 447 -26.43 -21.35 9.05
N VAL A 448 -25.71 -22.04 8.18
CA VAL A 448 -25.91 -23.46 7.84
C VAL A 448 -25.09 -24.37 8.76
N GLY A 449 -24.09 -23.82 9.43
CA GLY A 449 -23.13 -24.55 10.26
C GLY A 449 -23.80 -25.27 11.42
N SER A 450 -23.35 -26.52 11.67
CA SER A 450 -23.80 -27.32 12.79
C SER A 450 -23.37 -26.70 14.14
N LYS A 451 -24.05 -27.09 15.25
CA LYS A 451 -23.69 -26.76 16.64
C LYS A 451 -22.20 -27.01 16.97
N LYS A 452 -21.50 -27.85 16.19
CA LYS A 452 -20.07 -28.12 16.32
C LYS A 452 -19.22 -26.92 15.85
N VAL A 453 -19.63 -26.25 14.77
CA VAL A 453 -18.95 -25.03 14.25
C VAL A 453 -19.11 -23.89 15.24
N GLU A 454 -20.29 -23.73 15.80
CA GLU A 454 -20.55 -22.73 16.87
C GLU A 454 -19.70 -22.99 18.11
N ALA A 455 -19.64 -24.23 18.60
CA ALA A 455 -18.81 -24.59 19.74
C ALA A 455 -17.30 -24.38 19.47
N PHE A 456 -16.85 -24.68 18.26
CA PHE A 456 -15.47 -24.43 17.82
C PHE A 456 -15.16 -22.93 17.79
N LEU A 457 -16.02 -22.12 17.17
CA LEU A 457 -15.86 -20.67 17.07
C LEU A 457 -15.84 -20.00 18.45
N ARG A 458 -16.72 -20.41 19.37
CA ARG A 458 -16.73 -19.91 20.75
C ARG A 458 -15.43 -20.22 21.49
N ARG A 459 -14.84 -21.42 21.32
CA ARG A 459 -13.55 -21.81 21.90
C ARG A 459 -12.37 -21.08 21.25
N ALA A 460 -12.47 -20.85 19.94
CA ALA A 460 -11.45 -20.16 19.17
C ALA A 460 -11.47 -18.62 19.38
N THR A 461 -12.58 -18.05 19.82
CA THR A 461 -12.78 -16.60 19.93
C THR A 461 -11.67 -15.92 20.76
N ASP A 462 -11.30 -16.50 21.92
CA ASP A 462 -10.27 -15.90 22.76
C ASP A 462 -8.89 -15.95 22.09
N MET A 463 -8.58 -17.07 21.42
CA MET A 463 -7.33 -17.22 20.70
C MET A 463 -7.28 -16.27 19.48
N ILE A 464 -8.37 -16.16 18.74
CA ILE A 464 -8.53 -15.25 17.60
C ILE A 464 -8.34 -13.79 18.04
N LYS A 465 -8.94 -13.38 19.17
CA LYS A 465 -8.75 -12.04 19.72
C LYS A 465 -7.30 -11.77 20.10
N MET A 466 -6.64 -12.72 20.77
CA MET A 466 -5.23 -12.58 21.14
C MET A 466 -4.33 -12.50 19.89
N VAL A 467 -4.54 -13.36 18.90
CA VAL A 467 -3.80 -13.33 17.63
C VAL A 467 -4.02 -11.99 16.91
N GLY A 468 -5.27 -11.55 16.79
CA GLY A 468 -5.59 -10.28 16.16
C GLY A 468 -4.97 -9.08 16.88
N SER A 469 -4.97 -9.07 18.22
CA SER A 469 -4.34 -8.01 19.01
C SER A 469 -2.83 -7.92 18.76
N TRP A 470 -2.12 -9.06 18.74
CA TRP A 470 -0.70 -9.11 18.41
C TRP A 470 -0.42 -8.68 16.97
N MET A 471 -1.26 -9.11 16.01
CA MET A 471 -1.13 -8.68 14.62
C MET A 471 -1.31 -7.17 14.45
N MET A 472 -2.26 -6.55 15.18
CA MET A 472 -2.41 -5.09 15.20
C MET A 472 -1.17 -4.37 15.73
N MET A 473 -0.56 -4.91 16.81
CA MET A 473 0.67 -4.35 17.34
C MET A 473 1.83 -4.46 16.34
N PHE A 474 1.99 -5.61 15.68
CA PHE A 474 3.02 -5.78 14.65
C PHE A 474 2.79 -4.88 13.43
N ALA A 475 1.54 -4.74 12.99
CA ALA A 475 1.19 -3.84 11.90
C ALA A 475 1.50 -2.37 12.28
N GLY A 476 1.18 -1.96 13.51
CA GLY A 476 1.52 -0.63 14.02
C GLY A 476 3.04 -0.38 14.08
N ILE A 477 3.81 -1.35 14.59
CA ILE A 477 5.28 -1.27 14.63
C ILE A 477 5.85 -1.24 13.21
N GLY A 478 5.40 -2.16 12.34
CA GLY A 478 5.88 -2.25 10.96
C GLY A 478 5.60 -0.97 10.17
N LEU A 479 4.40 -0.41 10.29
CA LEU A 479 4.05 0.87 9.66
C LEU A 479 4.86 2.03 10.23
N PHE A 480 5.07 2.06 11.54
CA PHE A 480 5.90 3.09 12.18
C PHE A 480 7.35 3.03 11.68
N LEU A 481 7.95 1.85 11.63
CA LEU A 481 9.31 1.64 11.11
C LEU A 481 9.41 2.02 9.63
N TYR A 482 8.44 1.60 8.83
CA TYR A 482 8.39 1.95 7.40
C TYR A 482 8.34 3.47 7.16
N LEU A 483 7.58 4.21 7.99
CA LEU A 483 7.43 5.66 7.86
C LEU A 483 8.59 6.47 8.45
N THR A 484 9.30 5.92 9.46
CA THR A 484 10.36 6.65 10.17
C THR A 484 11.76 6.20 9.79
N GLN A 485 11.92 4.96 9.35
CA GLN A 485 13.21 4.36 8.99
C GLN A 485 13.04 3.41 7.78
N PRO A 486 12.72 3.95 6.61
CA PRO A 486 12.50 3.16 5.39
C PRO A 486 13.73 2.31 5.02
N GLU A 487 14.92 2.76 5.34
CA GLU A 487 16.19 2.08 5.08
C GLU A 487 16.31 0.74 5.82
N LEU A 488 15.85 0.67 7.08
CA LEU A 488 15.83 -0.60 7.82
C LEU A 488 14.86 -1.62 7.20
N VAL A 489 13.76 -1.14 6.63
CA VAL A 489 12.75 -2.03 6.03
C VAL A 489 13.24 -2.52 4.66
N SER A 490 13.87 -1.66 3.86
CA SER A 490 14.43 -2.03 2.56
C SER A 490 15.56 -3.04 2.66
N SER A 491 16.34 -3.02 3.76
CA SER A 491 17.40 -4.02 4.01
C SER A 491 16.89 -5.43 4.33
N TRP A 492 15.60 -5.58 4.61
CA TRP A 492 15.00 -6.88 4.96
C TRP A 492 14.21 -7.51 3.79
N ILE A 493 14.10 -6.77 2.67
CA ILE A 493 13.38 -7.17 1.45
C ILE A 493 14.35 -7.38 0.30
#